data_cd7731a1a77f7e7c0e888b8c5094d7d1
#
_entry.id   cd7731a1a77f7e7c0e888b8c5094d7d1
#
_cell.length_a   1.000
_cell.length_b   1.000
_cell.length_c   1.000
_cell.angle_alpha   90.00
_cell.angle_beta   90.00
_cell.angle_gamma   90.00
#
_symmetry.space_group_name_H-M   'P 1'
#
loop_
_entity.id
_entity.type
_entity.pdbx_description
1 polymer ?
#
loop_
_entity_poly.entity_id
_entity_poly.type
_entity_poly.pdbx_seq_one_letter_code
_entity_poly.pdbx_strand_id
1 'polypeptide(L)'
;MTFTGSNFNQYTITGPMVMSNSLLANEFLAGSFVPGNLDPVEPQHVMSREFGYRFNGKKVSLDVSAYWSDFSNFIASKNVIVPMYGSLANGSALAALAAGDFKIFSVDNNTNEKVSTMGVTVGLDTKIIDKFDFGASFSYNEMDRSNIDPNFETGFNTPKVRTKFSLGSTELADNFAFNVSARYHNAFLWESSFLNGVIPAMWTFDAAMNFDVPEINSKVKVGAVNFTGKDYMMMPGSGMIGSQYYVTFTLNP
;
A
#
# COMPACT_ATOMS: atom_id res chain seq x y z
N MET A 1 -6.20 1.80 25.84
CA MET A 1 -5.20 2.11 26.88
C MET A 1 -4.64 3.45 26.49
N THR A 2 -4.82 4.50 27.30
CA THR A 2 -4.33 5.84 26.96
C THR A 2 -2.93 5.97 27.55
N PHE A 3 -1.94 6.12 26.70
CA PHE A 3 -0.57 6.37 27.13
C PHE A 3 -0.42 7.86 27.40
N THR A 4 -0.23 8.24 28.66
CA THR A 4 0.11 9.61 29.03
C THR A 4 1.62 9.68 29.26
N GLY A 5 2.30 10.48 28.41
CA GLY A 5 3.75 10.56 28.18
C GLY A 5 4.68 10.27 29.36
N SER A 6 4.75 11.06 30.39
CA SER A 6 5.87 11.05 31.34
C SER A 6 5.95 9.89 32.34
N ASN A 7 4.98 8.96 32.38
CA ASN A 7 4.93 7.88 33.37
C ASN A 7 5.23 6.49 32.84
N PHE A 8 5.71 6.36 31.61
CA PHE A 8 5.93 5.09 30.96
C PHE A 8 7.42 4.74 30.91
N ASN A 9 7.81 3.68 31.62
CA ASN A 9 9.15 3.11 31.45
C ASN A 9 9.24 2.50 30.07
N GLN A 10 9.97 3.13 29.15
CA GLN A 10 10.07 2.66 27.77
C GLN A 10 11.44 2.89 27.19
N TYR A 11 11.80 2.04 26.25
CA TYR A 11 12.96 2.19 25.41
C TYR A 11 12.53 2.30 23.94
N THR A 12 13.14 3.21 23.23
CA THR A 12 12.98 3.33 21.78
C THR A 12 13.98 2.43 21.09
N ILE A 13 13.54 1.77 20.02
CA ILE A 13 14.41 1.01 19.13
C ILE A 13 15.07 2.01 18.19
N THR A 14 16.43 1.97 18.10
CA THR A 14 17.20 2.92 17.27
C THR A 14 17.69 2.30 15.94
N GLY A 15 17.30 1.06 15.63
CA GLY A 15 17.63 0.36 14.39
C GLY A 15 16.45 -0.43 13.85
N PRO A 16 16.51 -0.91 12.62
CA PRO A 16 15.44 -1.71 12.04
C PRO A 16 15.18 -2.96 12.88
N MET A 17 13.94 -3.12 13.34
CA MET A 17 13.56 -4.27 14.16
C MET A 17 13.52 -5.54 13.32
N VAL A 18 14.39 -6.50 13.62
CA VAL A 18 14.33 -7.85 13.07
C VAL A 18 13.64 -8.75 14.09
N MET A 19 12.50 -9.30 13.74
CA MET A 19 11.65 -10.11 14.61
C MET A 19 12.26 -11.50 14.87
N SER A 20 13.28 -11.59 15.75
CA SER A 20 13.61 -12.85 16.43
C SER A 20 14.11 -12.57 17.84
N ASN A 21 13.68 -13.38 18.81
CA ASN A 21 14.06 -13.23 20.23
C ASN A 21 15.57 -13.21 20.48
N SER A 22 16.38 -13.87 19.65
CA SER A 22 17.83 -13.88 19.75
C SER A 22 18.48 -12.59 19.23
N LEU A 23 17.83 -11.89 18.32
CA LEU A 23 18.33 -10.63 17.74
C LEU A 23 18.02 -9.45 18.66
N LEU A 24 16.89 -9.42 19.36
CA LEU A 24 16.59 -8.39 20.35
C LEU A 24 17.66 -8.31 21.45
N ALA A 25 18.17 -9.44 21.93
CA ALA A 25 19.25 -9.45 22.91
C ALA A 25 20.56 -8.89 22.35
N ASN A 26 20.87 -9.16 21.09
CA ASN A 26 22.06 -8.63 20.42
C ASN A 26 21.93 -7.13 20.13
N GLU A 27 20.76 -6.66 19.73
CA GLU A 27 20.48 -5.24 19.52
C GLU A 27 20.57 -4.46 20.83
N PHE A 28 20.08 -5.02 21.93
CA PHE A 28 20.23 -4.45 23.26
C PHE A 28 21.70 -4.32 23.68
N LEU A 29 22.49 -5.38 23.49
CA LEU A 29 23.94 -5.38 23.80
C LEU A 29 24.71 -4.41 22.90
N ALA A 30 24.23 -4.16 21.69
CA ALA A 30 24.81 -3.18 20.76
C ALA A 30 24.39 -1.72 21.07
N GLY A 31 23.56 -1.48 22.12
CA GLY A 31 23.07 -0.15 22.45
C GLY A 31 21.99 0.39 21.52
N SER A 32 21.29 -0.51 20.82
CA SER A 32 20.19 -0.14 19.90
C SER A 32 18.91 0.28 20.61
N PHE A 33 18.86 0.19 21.93
CA PHE A 33 17.75 0.65 22.76
C PHE A 33 18.18 1.85 23.59
N VAL A 34 17.47 2.93 23.46
CA VAL A 34 17.67 4.12 24.29
C VAL A 34 16.40 4.42 25.10
N PRO A 35 16.52 5.00 26.31
CA PRO A 35 15.33 5.48 27.03
C PRO A 35 14.53 6.41 26.13
N GLY A 36 13.24 6.12 25.97
CA GLY A 36 12.33 6.90 25.14
C GLY A 36 11.36 7.70 25.97
N ASN A 37 10.83 8.76 25.40
CA ASN A 37 9.69 9.50 25.89
C ASN A 37 8.68 9.65 24.77
N LEU A 38 7.43 9.34 25.05
CA LEU A 38 6.32 9.56 24.12
C LEU A 38 5.62 10.85 24.52
N ASP A 39 5.83 11.88 23.72
CA ASP A 39 5.08 13.11 23.86
C ASP A 39 3.62 12.91 23.40
N PRO A 40 2.66 13.70 23.91
CA PRO A 40 1.29 13.69 23.41
C PRO A 40 1.27 13.98 21.90
N VAL A 41 0.44 13.24 21.17
CA VAL A 41 0.30 13.42 19.71
C VAL A 41 -0.33 14.77 19.41
N GLU A 42 0.33 15.55 18.59
CA GLU A 42 -0.14 16.82 18.06
C GLU A 42 -0.82 16.66 16.71
N PRO A 43 -1.71 17.58 16.30
CA PRO A 43 -2.35 17.53 15.00
C PRO A 43 -1.33 17.59 13.86
N GLN A 44 -1.47 16.68 12.91
CA GLN A 44 -0.76 16.73 11.64
C GLN A 44 -1.37 17.80 10.74
N HIS A 45 -0.51 18.55 10.04
CA HIS A 45 -0.93 19.52 9.03
C HIS A 45 -0.46 19.05 7.65
N VAL A 46 -1.29 19.26 6.65
CA VAL A 46 -0.96 18.99 5.25
C VAL A 46 -1.30 20.19 4.38
N MET A 47 -0.36 20.54 3.50
CA MET A 47 -0.58 21.49 2.42
C MET A 47 -0.42 20.77 1.09
N SER A 48 -1.52 20.64 0.35
CA SER A 48 -1.53 20.01 -0.97
C SER A 48 -1.67 21.05 -2.08
N ARG A 49 -0.94 20.83 -3.16
CA ARG A 49 -1.07 21.54 -4.44
C ARG A 49 -1.40 20.53 -5.50
N GLU A 50 -2.44 20.80 -6.27
CA GLU A 50 -2.95 19.86 -7.27
C GLU A 50 -3.10 20.56 -8.62
N PHE A 51 -2.81 19.81 -9.67
CA PHE A 51 -3.05 20.21 -11.05
C PHE A 51 -3.79 19.11 -11.76
N GLY A 52 -4.83 19.47 -12.52
CA GLY A 52 -5.61 18.52 -13.31
C GLY A 52 -5.89 19.10 -14.71
N TYR A 53 -5.76 18.24 -15.71
CA TYR A 53 -6.16 18.53 -17.08
C TYR A 53 -6.98 17.38 -17.63
N ARG A 54 -8.12 17.69 -18.20
CA ARG A 54 -8.99 16.70 -18.85
C ARG A 54 -9.38 17.17 -20.24
N PHE A 55 -9.21 16.27 -21.19
CA PHE A 55 -9.64 16.46 -22.57
C PHE A 55 -10.56 15.30 -22.95
N ASN A 56 -11.72 15.64 -23.49
CA ASN A 56 -12.71 14.69 -24.02
C ASN A 56 -13.01 15.03 -25.47
N GLY A 57 -12.44 14.28 -26.39
CA GLY A 57 -12.73 14.33 -27.83
C GLY A 57 -13.70 13.23 -28.24
N LYS A 58 -14.05 13.18 -29.52
CA LYS A 58 -14.98 12.17 -30.06
C LYS A 58 -14.42 10.74 -29.99
N LYS A 59 -13.10 10.57 -30.14
CA LYS A 59 -12.43 9.26 -30.17
C LYS A 59 -11.36 9.11 -29.09
N VAL A 60 -10.97 10.18 -28.42
CA VAL A 60 -9.88 10.18 -27.45
C VAL A 60 -10.30 10.96 -26.21
N SER A 61 -10.09 10.37 -25.06
CA SER A 61 -10.14 11.02 -23.75
C SER A 61 -8.79 10.96 -23.09
N LEU A 62 -8.32 12.09 -22.56
CA LEU A 62 -7.07 12.21 -21.82
C LEU A 62 -7.36 12.81 -20.46
N ASP A 63 -6.83 12.22 -19.42
CA ASP A 63 -6.87 12.73 -18.05
C ASP A 63 -5.45 12.77 -17.50
N VAL A 64 -5.02 13.93 -17.01
CA VAL A 64 -3.71 14.12 -16.40
C VAL A 64 -3.93 14.80 -15.06
N SER A 65 -3.41 14.23 -14.01
CA SER A 65 -3.41 14.84 -12.69
C SER A 65 -2.03 14.75 -12.04
N ALA A 66 -1.67 15.77 -11.29
CA ALA A 66 -0.45 15.81 -10.51
C ALA A 66 -0.75 16.44 -9.16
N TYR A 67 -0.08 15.95 -8.12
CA TYR A 67 -0.16 16.53 -6.79
C TYR A 67 1.21 16.60 -6.12
N TRP A 68 1.34 17.54 -5.21
CA TRP A 68 2.43 17.65 -4.27
C TRP A 68 1.87 18.05 -2.91
N SER A 69 2.19 17.27 -1.88
CA SER A 69 1.74 17.50 -0.51
C SER A 69 2.92 17.54 0.44
N ASP A 70 2.96 18.61 1.23
CA ASP A 70 3.93 18.80 2.31
C ASP A 70 3.24 18.59 3.65
N PHE A 71 3.84 17.78 4.51
CA PHE A 71 3.33 17.46 5.84
C PHE A 71 4.22 18.07 6.91
N SER A 72 3.61 18.60 7.95
CA SER A 72 4.27 18.96 9.21
C SER A 72 3.60 18.25 10.38
N ASN A 73 4.37 17.94 11.42
CA ASN A 73 3.95 17.08 12.52
C ASN A 73 3.40 15.74 12.01
N PHE A 74 4.09 15.15 11.02
CA PHE A 74 3.64 13.91 10.41
C PHE A 74 3.51 12.81 11.46
N ILE A 75 2.35 12.15 11.48
CA ILE A 75 2.08 11.06 12.42
C ILE A 75 2.46 9.75 11.76
N ALA A 76 3.36 9.01 12.40
CA ALA A 76 3.80 7.70 11.98
C ALA A 76 3.88 6.75 13.18
N SER A 77 3.80 5.46 12.92
CA SER A 77 3.90 4.45 13.97
C SER A 77 5.36 4.21 14.33
N LYS A 78 5.61 4.06 15.63
CA LYS A 78 6.93 3.77 16.20
C LYS A 78 6.85 2.61 17.17
N ASN A 79 7.80 1.68 17.07
CA ASN A 79 7.86 0.56 18.00
C ASN A 79 8.61 0.94 19.26
N VAL A 80 8.02 0.68 20.42
CA VAL A 80 8.61 0.88 21.74
C VAL A 80 8.59 -0.40 22.55
N ILE A 81 9.64 -0.62 23.34
CA ILE A 81 9.76 -1.75 24.25
C ILE A 81 9.50 -1.28 25.68
N VAL A 82 8.63 -1.98 26.36
CA VAL A 82 8.25 -1.68 27.75
C VAL A 82 8.66 -2.84 28.65
N PRO A 83 9.69 -2.65 29.50
CA PRO A 83 10.07 -3.64 30.50
C PRO A 83 8.92 -3.90 31.47
N MET A 84 8.73 -5.15 31.89
CA MET A 84 7.64 -5.53 32.82
C MET A 84 7.93 -5.13 34.26
N TYR A 85 9.19 -4.86 34.61
CA TYR A 85 9.59 -4.38 35.94
C TYR A 85 10.83 -3.51 35.86
N GLY A 86 11.17 -2.84 36.98
CA GLY A 86 12.31 -1.95 37.08
C GLY A 86 11.97 -0.50 36.70
N SER A 87 13.00 0.35 36.76
CA SER A 87 12.87 1.77 36.44
C SER A 87 13.97 2.22 35.50
N LEU A 88 13.62 3.10 34.55
CA LEU A 88 14.59 3.75 33.68
C LEU A 88 15.55 4.65 34.43
N ALA A 89 15.05 5.33 35.47
CA ALA A 89 15.83 6.32 36.20
C ALA A 89 17.07 5.75 36.90
N ASN A 90 17.01 4.50 37.35
CA ASN A 90 18.14 3.80 38.01
C ASN A 90 18.73 2.65 37.20
N GLY A 91 18.26 2.48 35.95
CA GLY A 91 18.73 1.43 35.05
C GLY A 91 18.22 0.00 35.36
N SER A 92 17.41 -0.18 36.44
CA SER A 92 16.97 -1.54 36.82
C SER A 92 16.00 -2.18 35.78
N ALA A 93 15.36 -1.38 34.92
CA ALA A 93 14.56 -1.88 33.82
C ALA A 93 15.37 -2.69 32.78
N LEU A 94 16.69 -2.46 32.71
CA LEU A 94 17.57 -3.22 31.82
C LEU A 94 17.63 -4.71 32.21
N ALA A 95 17.43 -5.04 33.47
CA ALA A 95 17.38 -6.43 33.93
C ALA A 95 16.16 -7.17 33.37
N ALA A 96 15.00 -6.50 33.25
CA ALA A 96 13.81 -7.07 32.62
C ALA A 96 14.03 -7.31 31.12
N LEU A 97 14.66 -6.36 30.43
CA LEU A 97 15.00 -6.52 29.02
C LEU A 97 15.97 -7.70 28.80
N ALA A 98 17.02 -7.77 29.62
CA ALA A 98 17.99 -8.87 29.56
C ALA A 98 17.37 -10.25 29.87
N ALA A 99 16.35 -10.29 30.74
CA ALA A 99 15.59 -11.49 31.03
C ALA A 99 14.55 -11.84 29.97
N GLY A 100 14.33 -11.01 28.96
CA GLY A 100 13.27 -11.18 27.97
C GLY A 100 11.88 -10.87 28.50
N ASP A 101 11.76 -10.20 29.65
CA ASP A 101 10.50 -9.85 30.30
C ASP A 101 10.07 -8.43 29.94
N PHE A 102 9.57 -8.30 28.74
CA PHE A 102 9.11 -7.03 28.16
C PHE A 102 7.95 -7.22 27.19
N LYS A 103 7.29 -6.13 26.84
CA LYS A 103 6.29 -6.06 25.76
C LYS A 103 6.71 -5.04 24.73
N ILE A 104 6.39 -5.32 23.49
CA ILE A 104 6.55 -4.38 22.36
C ILE A 104 5.19 -3.78 22.05
N PHE A 105 5.15 -2.47 21.89
CA PHE A 105 3.97 -1.73 21.48
C PHE A 105 4.31 -0.93 20.21
N SER A 106 3.40 -0.94 19.26
CA SER A 106 3.40 0.03 18.17
C SER A 106 2.55 1.22 18.63
N VAL A 107 3.12 2.39 18.60
CA VAL A 107 2.46 3.63 19.05
C VAL A 107 2.60 4.69 17.99
N ASP A 108 1.53 5.45 17.77
CA ASP A 108 1.57 6.58 16.86
C ASP A 108 2.19 7.78 17.57
N ASN A 109 3.11 8.45 16.89
CA ASN A 109 3.76 9.65 17.38
C ASN A 109 4.08 10.61 16.23
N ASN A 110 4.26 11.88 16.55
CA ASN A 110 4.71 12.86 15.57
C ASN A 110 6.20 12.69 15.28
N THR A 111 6.56 12.87 14.02
CA THR A 111 7.95 13.12 13.63
C THR A 111 8.14 14.62 13.39
N ASN A 112 9.25 15.17 13.88
CA ASN A 112 9.62 16.58 13.65
C ASN A 112 10.14 16.81 12.23
N GLU A 113 10.34 15.74 11.48
CA GLU A 113 10.88 15.79 10.13
C GLU A 113 9.80 16.20 9.11
N LYS A 114 10.24 16.89 8.08
CA LYS A 114 9.37 17.21 6.95
C LYS A 114 9.21 15.99 6.07
N VAL A 115 7.96 15.66 5.82
CA VAL A 115 7.56 14.59 4.91
C VAL A 115 6.87 15.20 3.71
N SER A 116 7.18 14.76 2.52
CA SER A 116 6.44 15.17 1.33
C SER A 116 6.02 13.95 0.50
N THR A 117 4.90 14.09 -0.18
CA THR A 117 4.45 13.11 -1.17
C THR A 117 4.18 13.82 -2.49
N MET A 118 4.46 13.13 -3.58
CA MET A 118 4.11 13.61 -4.91
C MET A 118 3.58 12.48 -5.78
N GLY A 119 2.76 12.84 -6.75
CA GLY A 119 2.28 11.86 -7.70
C GLY A 119 1.82 12.51 -9.00
N VAL A 120 1.88 11.69 -10.05
CA VAL A 120 1.36 12.00 -11.38
C VAL A 120 0.56 10.81 -11.87
N THR A 121 -0.61 11.08 -12.41
CA THR A 121 -1.44 10.06 -13.08
C THR A 121 -1.80 10.55 -14.47
N VAL A 122 -1.65 9.66 -15.45
CA VAL A 122 -2.06 9.88 -16.84
C VAL A 122 -2.99 8.75 -17.23
N GLY A 123 -4.18 9.08 -17.71
CA GLY A 123 -5.16 8.16 -18.26
C GLY A 123 -5.45 8.52 -19.72
N LEU A 124 -5.50 7.52 -20.57
CA LEU A 124 -5.85 7.63 -21.98
C LEU A 124 -6.89 6.57 -22.32
N ASP A 125 -8.00 6.99 -22.88
CA ASP A 125 -8.97 6.10 -23.50
C ASP A 125 -9.15 6.52 -24.96
N THR A 126 -9.11 5.56 -25.87
CA THR A 126 -9.26 5.84 -27.30
C THR A 126 -9.95 4.70 -28.02
N LYS A 127 -10.68 5.05 -29.08
CA LYS A 127 -11.19 4.07 -30.06
C LYS A 127 -10.15 3.83 -31.15
N ILE A 128 -9.71 2.58 -31.27
CA ILE A 128 -8.86 2.14 -32.37
C ILE A 128 -9.76 1.46 -33.39
N ILE A 129 -9.76 1.98 -34.65
CA ILE A 129 -10.54 1.39 -35.73
C ILE A 129 -12.00 1.15 -35.30
N ASP A 130 -12.72 2.19 -34.93
CA ASP A 130 -14.15 2.29 -34.55
C ASP A 130 -14.77 1.12 -33.71
N LYS A 131 -14.16 -0.08 -33.75
CA LYS A 131 -14.63 -1.29 -33.06
C LYS A 131 -13.84 -1.64 -31.79
N PHE A 132 -12.64 -1.10 -31.60
CA PHE A 132 -11.80 -1.45 -30.46
C PHE A 132 -11.62 -0.26 -29.53
N ASP A 133 -11.91 -0.49 -28.28
CA ASP A 133 -11.65 0.46 -27.20
C ASP A 133 -10.31 0.10 -26.55
N PHE A 134 -9.38 1.04 -26.54
CA PHE A 134 -8.10 0.91 -25.86
C PHE A 134 -8.03 1.88 -24.71
N GLY A 135 -7.68 1.39 -23.53
CA GLY A 135 -7.43 2.18 -22.36
C GLY A 135 -6.00 1.97 -21.85
N ALA A 136 -5.36 3.02 -21.42
CA ALA A 136 -4.08 2.97 -20.74
C ALA A 136 -4.08 3.93 -19.55
N SER A 137 -3.51 3.52 -18.42
CA SER A 137 -3.23 4.41 -17.32
C SER A 137 -1.84 4.16 -16.76
N PHE A 138 -1.20 5.25 -16.37
CA PHE A 138 0.09 5.26 -15.70
C PHE A 138 -0.02 6.13 -14.46
N SER A 139 0.50 5.63 -13.33
CA SER A 139 0.60 6.42 -12.10
C SER A 139 2.00 6.30 -11.52
N TYR A 140 2.57 7.42 -11.15
CA TYR A 140 3.78 7.52 -10.35
C TYR A 140 3.45 8.18 -9.02
N ASN A 141 3.91 7.59 -7.91
CA ASN A 141 3.73 8.13 -6.57
C ASN A 141 5.02 7.95 -5.78
N GLU A 142 5.43 8.97 -5.06
CA GLU A 142 6.61 8.91 -4.23
C GLU A 142 6.36 9.64 -2.91
N MET A 143 6.91 9.09 -1.85
CA MET A 143 7.06 9.75 -0.57
C MET A 143 8.54 9.99 -0.32
N ASP A 144 8.93 11.24 -0.09
CA ASP A 144 10.25 11.56 0.43
C ASP A 144 10.26 11.34 1.94
N ARG A 145 10.98 10.30 2.33
CA ARG A 145 11.19 9.89 3.72
C ARG A 145 12.66 9.93 4.14
N SER A 146 13.50 10.61 3.34
CA SER A 146 14.95 10.62 3.53
C SER A 146 15.40 11.15 4.89
N ASN A 147 14.59 11.99 5.49
CA ASN A 147 14.85 12.60 6.80
C ASN A 147 14.08 11.93 7.96
N ILE A 148 13.22 10.95 7.68
CA ILE A 148 12.45 10.27 8.73
C ILE A 148 13.37 9.25 9.42
N ASP A 149 13.35 9.22 10.75
CA ASP A 149 14.00 8.17 11.55
C ASP A 149 13.55 6.80 11.01
N PRO A 150 14.48 5.89 10.64
CA PRO A 150 14.17 4.56 10.10
C PRO A 150 13.24 3.72 10.97
N ASN A 151 13.09 4.06 12.23
CA ASN A 151 12.22 3.37 13.18
C ASN A 151 10.74 3.78 13.08
N PHE A 152 10.42 4.84 12.32
CA PHE A 152 9.05 5.21 12.02
C PHE A 152 8.54 4.46 10.80
N GLU A 153 7.39 3.85 10.96
CA GLU A 153 6.61 3.23 9.90
C GLU A 153 5.62 4.25 9.35
N THR A 154 5.83 4.66 8.12
CA THR A 154 5.00 5.73 7.49
C THR A 154 3.66 5.21 6.99
N GLY A 155 3.56 3.90 6.78
CA GLY A 155 2.35 3.26 6.25
C GLY A 155 1.98 3.72 4.82
N PHE A 156 2.93 4.26 4.05
CA PHE A 156 2.64 4.76 2.70
C PHE A 156 2.18 3.66 1.75
N ASN A 157 2.66 2.44 1.89
CA ASN A 157 2.19 1.19 1.27
C ASN A 157 1.76 1.31 -0.20
N THR A 158 2.43 2.16 -0.95
CA THR A 158 2.06 2.50 -2.33
C THR A 158 3.23 2.22 -3.26
N PRO A 159 3.03 1.43 -4.32
CA PRO A 159 4.05 1.24 -5.34
C PRO A 159 4.32 2.56 -6.08
N LYS A 160 5.61 2.84 -6.34
CA LYS A 160 6.01 4.05 -7.08
C LYS A 160 5.40 4.10 -8.47
N VAL A 161 5.33 2.96 -9.14
CA VAL A 161 4.81 2.86 -10.51
C VAL A 161 3.68 1.85 -10.56
N ARG A 162 2.56 2.27 -11.13
CA ARG A 162 1.44 1.40 -11.52
C ARG A 162 1.05 1.71 -12.95
N THR A 163 0.78 0.67 -13.71
CA THR A 163 0.22 0.81 -15.05
C THR A 163 -0.93 -0.16 -15.27
N LYS A 164 -1.85 0.25 -16.10
CA LYS A 164 -2.93 -0.62 -16.58
C LYS A 164 -3.11 -0.39 -18.06
N PHE A 165 -3.29 -1.46 -18.80
CA PHE A 165 -3.69 -1.46 -20.20
C PHE A 165 -4.97 -2.27 -20.33
N SER A 166 -5.85 -1.85 -21.22
CA SER A 166 -7.06 -2.60 -21.57
C SER A 166 -7.32 -2.51 -23.05
N LEU A 167 -7.80 -3.59 -23.61
CA LEU A 167 -8.26 -3.67 -24.98
C LEU A 167 -9.58 -4.44 -24.97
N GLY A 168 -10.60 -3.89 -25.60
CA GLY A 168 -11.90 -4.50 -25.69
C GLY A 168 -12.64 -4.13 -26.95
N SER A 169 -13.71 -4.84 -27.20
CA SER A 169 -14.69 -4.50 -28.21
C SER A 169 -16.06 -4.93 -27.72
N THR A 170 -17.03 -4.03 -27.83
CA THR A 170 -18.45 -4.32 -27.52
C THR A 170 -19.21 -4.90 -28.71
N GLU A 171 -18.62 -4.80 -29.92
CA GLU A 171 -19.25 -5.15 -31.20
C GLU A 171 -18.23 -5.85 -32.12
N LEU A 172 -17.44 -6.78 -31.59
CA LEU A 172 -16.46 -7.50 -32.41
C LEU A 172 -17.14 -8.35 -33.48
N ALA A 173 -18.22 -9.01 -33.10
CA ALA A 173 -19.13 -9.74 -33.98
C ALA A 173 -20.56 -9.61 -33.42
N ASP A 174 -21.57 -10.06 -34.16
CA ASP A 174 -22.94 -10.09 -33.68
C ASP A 174 -23.02 -10.84 -32.34
N ASN A 175 -23.59 -10.19 -31.33
CA ASN A 175 -23.80 -10.74 -29.99
C ASN A 175 -22.52 -11.13 -29.24
N PHE A 176 -21.33 -10.64 -29.66
CA PHE A 176 -20.07 -10.98 -29.01
C PHE A 176 -19.24 -9.75 -28.68
N ALA A 177 -18.84 -9.67 -27.43
CA ALA A 177 -17.94 -8.65 -26.89
C ALA A 177 -16.82 -9.30 -26.08
N PHE A 178 -15.67 -8.64 -26.02
CA PHE A 178 -14.56 -9.08 -25.16
C PHE A 178 -13.85 -7.91 -24.50
N ASN A 179 -13.13 -8.20 -23.44
CA ASN A 179 -12.17 -7.31 -22.81
C ASN A 179 -10.98 -8.10 -22.28
N VAL A 180 -9.78 -7.62 -22.53
CA VAL A 180 -8.55 -8.08 -21.89
C VAL A 180 -7.86 -6.91 -21.21
N SER A 181 -7.24 -7.16 -20.07
CA SER A 181 -6.47 -6.13 -19.37
C SER A 181 -5.19 -6.69 -18.79
N ALA A 182 -4.18 -5.83 -18.72
CA ALA A 182 -2.91 -6.08 -18.07
C ALA A 182 -2.69 -5.00 -17.02
N ARG A 183 -2.28 -5.39 -15.80
CA ARG A 183 -1.96 -4.48 -14.70
C ARG A 183 -0.57 -4.78 -14.19
N TYR A 184 0.19 -3.73 -13.93
CA TYR A 184 1.53 -3.81 -13.37
C TYR A 184 1.67 -2.91 -12.16
N HIS A 185 2.45 -3.34 -11.20
CA HIS A 185 3.08 -2.50 -10.20
C HIS A 185 4.53 -2.91 -9.98
N ASN A 186 5.39 -1.95 -9.66
CA ASN A 186 6.75 -2.26 -9.22
C ASN A 186 6.75 -2.79 -7.78
N ALA A 187 7.88 -3.36 -7.36
CA ALA A 187 8.07 -3.77 -5.97
C ALA A 187 8.03 -2.55 -5.05
N PHE A 188 7.45 -2.72 -3.85
CA PHE A 188 7.35 -1.67 -2.85
C PHE A 188 7.38 -2.25 -1.44
N LEU A 189 7.79 -1.42 -0.48
CA LEU A 189 7.76 -1.76 0.93
C LEU A 189 6.33 -1.63 1.46
N TRP A 190 5.87 -2.66 2.11
CA TRP A 190 4.66 -2.67 2.93
C TRP A 190 5.05 -2.56 4.40
N GLU A 191 4.47 -1.61 5.09
CA GLU A 191 4.70 -1.35 6.52
C GLU A 191 3.37 -1.50 7.27
N SER A 192 3.38 -2.27 8.34
CA SER A 192 2.22 -2.42 9.23
C SER A 192 2.66 -2.81 10.64
N SER A 193 1.80 -2.59 11.63
CA SER A 193 2.06 -2.96 13.03
C SER A 193 2.28 -4.47 13.25
N PHE A 194 1.99 -5.31 12.27
CA PHE A 194 2.14 -6.76 12.37
C PHE A 194 3.38 -7.28 11.67
N LEU A 195 3.64 -6.80 10.46
CA LEU A 195 4.69 -7.34 9.62
C LEU A 195 5.04 -6.35 8.51
N ASN A 196 6.33 -6.09 8.38
CA ASN A 196 6.90 -5.32 7.28
C ASN A 196 7.50 -6.28 6.25
N GLY A 197 7.38 -5.95 4.98
CA GLY A 197 7.93 -6.78 3.93
C GLY A 197 7.83 -6.14 2.56
N VAL A 198 8.58 -6.69 1.61
CA VAL A 198 8.54 -6.22 0.23
C VAL A 198 7.48 -6.99 -0.55
N ILE A 199 6.52 -6.27 -1.10
CA ILE A 199 5.62 -6.81 -2.13
C ILE A 199 6.38 -6.80 -3.45
N PRO A 200 6.56 -7.96 -4.12
CA PRO A 200 7.29 -8.05 -5.37
C PRO A 200 6.61 -7.30 -6.52
N ALA A 201 7.39 -6.87 -7.49
CA ALA A 201 6.84 -6.36 -8.74
C ALA A 201 6.06 -7.46 -9.48
N MET A 202 4.92 -7.09 -10.08
CA MET A 202 4.05 -8.07 -10.68
C MET A 202 3.23 -7.53 -11.85
N TRP A 203 2.99 -8.43 -12.81
CA TRP A 203 1.95 -8.32 -13.82
C TRP A 203 0.80 -9.27 -13.51
N THR A 204 -0.43 -8.78 -13.66
CA THR A 204 -1.65 -9.60 -13.70
C THR A 204 -2.39 -9.36 -15.00
N PHE A 205 -2.97 -10.41 -15.54
CA PHE A 205 -3.71 -10.39 -16.80
C PHE A 205 -5.11 -10.93 -16.57
N ASP A 206 -6.12 -10.18 -17.00
CA ASP A 206 -7.52 -10.54 -16.88
C ASP A 206 -8.14 -10.59 -18.28
N ALA A 207 -9.12 -11.46 -18.46
CA ALA A 207 -9.87 -11.55 -19.70
C ALA A 207 -11.35 -11.84 -19.41
N ALA A 208 -12.23 -11.29 -20.23
CA ALA A 208 -13.65 -11.59 -20.18
C ALA A 208 -14.24 -11.57 -21.60
N MET A 209 -15.22 -12.45 -21.81
CA MET A 209 -16.03 -12.54 -23.02
C MET A 209 -17.50 -12.46 -22.62
N ASN A 210 -18.29 -11.75 -23.42
CA ASN A 210 -19.73 -11.63 -23.24
C ASN A 210 -20.42 -12.12 -24.51
N PHE A 211 -21.47 -12.90 -24.32
CA PHE A 211 -22.32 -13.43 -25.37
C PHE A 211 -23.75 -13.00 -25.10
N ASP A 212 -24.35 -12.26 -26.00
CA ASP A 212 -25.78 -11.96 -25.97
C ASP A 212 -26.54 -13.12 -26.60
N VAL A 213 -27.61 -13.57 -25.92
CA VAL A 213 -28.51 -14.64 -26.37
C VAL A 213 -29.90 -14.04 -26.55
N PRO A 214 -30.17 -13.38 -27.71
CA PRO A 214 -31.40 -12.61 -27.92
C PRO A 214 -32.66 -13.45 -27.82
N GLU A 215 -32.60 -14.74 -28.20
CA GLU A 215 -33.75 -15.65 -28.22
C GLU A 215 -34.39 -15.84 -26.85
N ILE A 216 -33.62 -15.67 -25.79
CA ILE A 216 -34.08 -15.80 -24.40
C ILE A 216 -33.84 -14.51 -23.60
N ASN A 217 -33.57 -13.40 -24.30
CA ASN A 217 -33.30 -12.10 -23.72
C ASN A 217 -32.27 -12.14 -22.60
N SER A 218 -31.14 -12.78 -22.84
CA SER A 218 -30.14 -13.10 -21.82
C SER A 218 -28.72 -12.74 -22.27
N LYS A 219 -27.83 -12.64 -21.29
CA LYS A 219 -26.38 -12.48 -21.46
C LYS A 219 -25.62 -13.56 -20.69
N VAL A 220 -24.59 -14.14 -21.32
CA VAL A 220 -23.61 -14.99 -20.68
C VAL A 220 -22.27 -14.28 -20.66
N LYS A 221 -21.65 -14.15 -19.50
CA LYS A 221 -20.29 -13.62 -19.34
C LYS A 221 -19.40 -14.72 -18.80
N VAL A 222 -18.28 -14.96 -19.47
CA VAL A 222 -17.21 -15.84 -18.99
C VAL A 222 -15.96 -15.01 -18.79
N GLY A 223 -15.30 -15.18 -17.67
CA GLY A 223 -14.09 -14.39 -17.41
C GLY A 223 -13.10 -15.11 -16.53
N ALA A 224 -11.88 -14.60 -16.55
CA ALA A 224 -10.78 -15.03 -15.72
C ALA A 224 -10.00 -13.80 -15.23
N VAL A 225 -9.73 -13.78 -13.93
CA VAL A 225 -8.83 -12.81 -13.28
C VAL A 225 -7.51 -13.52 -13.03
N ASN A 226 -6.40 -12.85 -13.34
CA ASN A 226 -5.06 -13.43 -13.26
C ASN A 226 -4.94 -14.76 -14.02
N PHE A 227 -5.39 -14.80 -15.27
CA PHE A 227 -5.48 -16.05 -16.05
C PHE A 227 -4.12 -16.70 -16.34
N THR A 228 -3.01 -15.96 -16.16
CA THR A 228 -1.65 -16.51 -16.28
C THR A 228 -1.24 -17.42 -15.14
N GLY A 229 -2.00 -17.45 -14.04
CA GLY A 229 -1.83 -18.38 -12.93
C GLY A 229 -0.68 -18.08 -11.99
N LYS A 230 -0.01 -16.95 -12.12
CA LYS A 230 1.08 -16.58 -11.20
C LYS A 230 0.49 -16.12 -9.87
N ASP A 231 0.72 -16.92 -8.83
CA ASP A 231 0.30 -16.59 -7.48
C ASP A 231 0.97 -15.31 -6.97
N TYR A 232 0.22 -14.50 -6.23
CA TYR A 232 0.70 -13.27 -5.63
C TYR A 232 0.08 -12.99 -4.27
N MET A 233 0.75 -12.15 -3.48
CA MET A 233 0.22 -11.62 -2.23
C MET A 233 -0.06 -10.13 -2.34
N MET A 234 -1.08 -9.66 -1.64
CA MET A 234 -1.42 -8.23 -1.58
C MET A 234 -0.77 -7.52 -0.39
N MET A 235 -0.47 -8.26 0.67
CA MET A 235 0.26 -7.77 1.84
C MET A 235 1.06 -8.93 2.45
N PRO A 236 2.18 -8.65 3.12
CA PRO A 236 2.97 -9.68 3.81
C PRO A 236 2.10 -10.43 4.82
N GLY A 237 2.23 -11.76 4.86
CA GLY A 237 1.46 -12.63 5.75
C GLY A 237 0.02 -12.95 5.28
N SER A 238 -0.46 -12.37 4.17
CA SER A 238 -1.72 -12.80 3.57
C SER A 238 -1.59 -14.11 2.79
N GLY A 239 -2.71 -14.77 2.54
CA GLY A 239 -2.75 -15.89 1.62
C GLY A 239 -2.38 -15.47 0.18
N MET A 240 -1.87 -16.43 -0.59
CA MET A 240 -1.58 -16.21 -2.00
C MET A 240 -2.87 -16.19 -2.82
N ILE A 241 -2.94 -15.29 -3.78
CA ILE A 241 -4.07 -15.14 -4.70
C ILE A 241 -3.65 -15.72 -6.05
N GLY A 242 -4.34 -16.76 -6.48
CA GLY A 242 -4.16 -17.39 -7.78
C GLY A 242 -5.15 -16.89 -8.83
N SER A 243 -5.36 -17.69 -9.86
CA SER A 243 -6.38 -17.43 -10.90
C SER A 243 -7.78 -17.63 -10.35
N GLN A 244 -8.70 -16.79 -10.79
CA GLN A 244 -10.13 -16.92 -10.52
C GLN A 244 -10.88 -16.97 -11.85
N TYR A 245 -11.77 -17.95 -12.00
CA TYR A 245 -12.62 -18.11 -13.18
C TYR A 245 -14.08 -17.94 -12.76
N TYR A 246 -14.86 -17.30 -13.60
CA TYR A 246 -16.27 -17.06 -13.32
C TYR A 246 -17.14 -17.17 -14.59
N VAL A 247 -18.37 -17.56 -14.36
CA VAL A 247 -19.43 -17.50 -15.36
C VAL A 247 -20.61 -16.74 -14.75
N THR A 248 -21.15 -15.79 -15.48
CA THR A 248 -22.34 -15.03 -15.08
C THR A 248 -23.40 -15.21 -16.14
N PHE A 249 -24.61 -15.52 -15.70
CA PHE A 249 -25.81 -15.53 -16.53
C PHE A 249 -26.72 -14.37 -16.06
N THR A 250 -27.12 -13.52 -16.99
CA THR A 250 -28.03 -12.41 -16.75
C THR A 250 -29.26 -12.57 -17.61
N LEU A 251 -30.42 -12.64 -16.99
CA LEU A 251 -31.72 -12.64 -17.63
C LEU A 251 -32.30 -11.21 -17.56
N ASN A 252 -32.69 -10.66 -18.69
CA ASN A 252 -33.34 -9.36 -18.79
C ASN A 252 -34.83 -9.64 -19.09
N PRO A 253 -35.70 -9.62 -18.10
CA PRO A 253 -37.12 -9.92 -18.29
C PRO A 253 -37.88 -8.87 -19.11
#